data_899b01784733144598121442307e176a
#
_entry.id   899b01784733144598121442307e176a
#
_cell.length_a   1.000
_cell.length_b   1.000
_cell.length_c   1.000
_cell.angle_alpha   90.00
_cell.angle_beta   90.00
_cell.angle_gamma   90.00
#
_symmetry.space_group_name_H-M   'P 1'
#
loop_
_entity.id
_entity.type
_entity.pdbx_description
1 polymer ?
#
loop_
_entity_poly.entity_id
_entity_poly.type
_entity_poly.pdbx_seq_one_letter_code
_entity_poly.pdbx_strand_id
1 'polypeptide(L)'
;MDHFSVIQSIIRSGLAGDQAGLGKQVQRLLARLEKAGQEKEAATVRRLLSSSIETKELKPSKVEVSRSMIHGETLTPDTIPPIDRETGAQLCTVEFPGAMRTAPIYERDVKDTIDGLLDEWRHPEALRCVDVDPTRSLLIFGPPGSGKTMTAYHIAQNLELPLVMARIDGLISSFLGTTARNIANLFEFANRYACVLLLDEFDALAKQRDDPQEIGEIKRVVNTLLQNLDLRRDHGVTIAITNHDR
;
A
#
# COMPACT_ATOMS: atom_id res chain seq x y z
N MET A 1 35.49 18.36 36.29
CA MET A 1 34.19 17.65 36.38
C MET A 1 32.95 18.56 36.47
N ASP A 2 33.09 19.87 36.20
CA ASP A 2 32.02 20.86 36.46
C ASP A 2 30.87 20.93 35.46
N HIS A 3 30.92 20.20 34.35
CA HIS A 3 29.91 20.29 33.31
C HIS A 3 28.94 19.10 33.28
N PHE A 4 29.20 18.07 34.11
CA PHE A 4 28.44 16.80 34.05
C PHE A 4 26.92 16.96 34.33
N SER A 5 26.59 17.83 35.30
CA SER A 5 25.16 18.08 35.63
C SER A 5 24.38 18.75 34.50
N VAL A 6 25.05 19.62 33.72
CA VAL A 6 24.42 20.26 32.55
C VAL A 6 24.30 19.28 31.40
N ILE A 7 25.31 18.44 31.20
CA ILE A 7 25.28 17.37 30.19
C ILE A 7 24.12 16.38 30.47
N GLN A 8 23.94 15.97 31.73
CA GLN A 8 22.79 15.12 32.12
C GLN A 8 21.45 15.80 31.83
N SER A 9 21.32 17.11 32.07
CA SER A 9 20.12 17.86 31.79
C SER A 9 19.86 17.97 30.28
N ILE A 10 20.90 18.15 29.46
CA ILE A 10 20.83 18.14 28.00
C ILE A 10 20.33 16.79 27.50
N ILE A 11 20.88 15.67 27.96
CA ILE A 11 20.48 14.31 27.60
C ILE A 11 19.02 14.07 28.00
N ARG A 12 18.62 14.46 29.20
CA ARG A 12 17.25 14.30 29.70
C ARG A 12 16.23 15.08 28.84
N SER A 13 16.52 16.36 28.53
CA SER A 13 15.67 17.18 27.67
C SER A 13 15.62 16.63 26.26
N GLY A 14 16.74 16.11 25.72
CA GLY A 14 16.79 15.47 24.41
C GLY A 14 15.93 14.19 24.34
N LEU A 15 16.02 13.32 25.33
CA LEU A 15 15.23 12.08 25.42
C LEU A 15 13.74 12.34 25.66
N ALA A 16 13.41 13.47 26.31
CA ALA A 16 12.01 13.88 26.53
C ALA A 16 11.40 14.64 25.35
N GLY A 17 12.16 14.91 24.27
CA GLY A 17 11.67 15.68 23.11
C GLY A 17 11.45 17.17 23.40
N ASP A 18 11.90 17.69 24.56
CA ASP A 18 11.75 19.10 24.96
C ASP A 18 12.81 19.96 24.27
N GLN A 19 12.50 20.43 23.05
CA GLN A 19 13.41 21.28 22.27
C GLN A 19 13.69 22.64 22.93
N ALA A 20 12.68 23.23 23.60
CA ALA A 20 12.85 24.52 24.27
C ALA A 20 13.75 24.39 25.51
N GLY A 21 13.59 23.34 26.28
CA GLY A 21 14.44 22.98 27.41
C GLY A 21 15.87 22.65 26.98
N LEU A 22 16.00 21.88 25.88
CA LEU A 22 17.31 21.52 25.29
C LEU A 22 18.11 22.78 24.94
N GLY A 23 17.51 23.73 24.20
CA GLY A 23 18.17 24.99 23.81
C GLY A 23 18.67 25.78 25.00
N LYS A 24 17.86 25.91 26.06
CA LYS A 24 18.27 26.59 27.31
C LYS A 24 19.47 25.91 28.02
N GLN A 25 19.50 24.57 28.03
CA GLN A 25 20.60 23.83 28.67
C GLN A 25 21.89 23.92 27.85
N VAL A 26 21.82 23.93 26.53
CA VAL A 26 22.98 24.11 25.64
C VAL A 26 23.56 25.52 25.78
N GLN A 27 22.72 26.57 25.91
CA GLN A 27 23.18 27.93 26.21
C GLN A 27 23.87 28.03 27.57
N ARG A 28 23.36 27.31 28.58
CA ARG A 28 24.02 27.23 29.90
C ARG A 28 25.38 26.53 29.83
N LEU A 29 25.52 25.51 29.03
CA LEU A 29 26.79 24.84 28.78
C LEU A 29 27.80 25.81 28.14
N LEU A 30 27.37 26.54 27.09
CA LEU A 30 28.20 27.54 26.41
C LEU A 30 28.73 28.58 27.39
N ALA A 31 27.86 29.19 28.20
CA ALA A 31 28.26 30.19 29.20
C ALA A 31 29.24 29.63 30.23
N ARG A 32 29.15 28.36 30.60
CA ARG A 32 30.11 27.72 31.52
C ARG A 32 31.46 27.45 30.87
N LEU A 33 31.48 27.01 29.60
CA LEU A 33 32.72 26.79 28.84
C LEU A 33 33.48 28.09 28.63
N GLU A 34 32.79 29.20 28.35
CA GLU A 34 33.36 30.53 28.22
C GLU A 34 33.99 31.02 29.56
N LYS A 35 33.29 30.81 30.69
CA LYS A 35 33.82 31.13 32.01
C LYS A 35 35.02 30.27 32.43
N ALA A 36 35.10 29.04 31.93
CA ALA A 36 36.19 28.11 32.20
C ALA A 36 37.39 28.31 31.26
N GLY A 37 37.35 29.29 30.34
CA GLY A 37 38.42 29.56 29.39
C GLY A 37 38.62 28.50 28.30
N GLN A 38 37.64 27.64 28.11
CA GLN A 38 37.66 26.58 27.09
C GLN A 38 37.15 27.11 25.74
N GLU A 39 37.92 27.97 25.09
CA GLU A 39 37.49 28.69 23.88
C GLU A 39 37.21 27.77 22.67
N LYS A 40 37.97 26.67 22.53
CA LYS A 40 37.78 25.73 21.41
C LYS A 40 36.46 24.98 21.51
N GLU A 41 36.12 24.50 22.68
CA GLU A 41 34.85 23.82 22.96
C GLU A 41 33.67 24.79 22.86
N ALA A 42 33.81 26.00 23.40
CA ALA A 42 32.82 27.06 23.32
C ALA A 42 32.52 27.44 21.83
N ALA A 43 33.57 27.60 21.02
CA ALA A 43 33.44 27.87 19.59
C ALA A 43 32.69 26.74 18.83
N THR A 44 32.95 25.48 19.20
CA THR A 44 32.26 24.33 18.60
C THR A 44 30.78 24.32 18.97
N VAL A 45 30.43 24.53 20.24
CA VAL A 45 29.04 24.59 20.70
C VAL A 45 28.31 25.79 20.07
N ARG A 46 28.97 26.95 19.95
CA ARG A 46 28.41 28.13 19.29
C ARG A 46 28.09 27.87 17.80
N ARG A 47 29.01 27.20 17.09
CA ARG A 47 28.79 26.81 15.68
C ARG A 47 27.61 25.86 15.53
N LEU A 48 27.43 24.88 16.42
CA LEU A 48 26.29 23.98 16.42
C LEU A 48 24.97 24.72 16.71
N LEU A 49 24.98 25.69 17.64
CA LEU A 49 23.81 26.53 17.90
C LEU A 49 23.47 27.44 16.71
N SER A 50 24.46 28.06 16.05
CA SER A 50 24.21 28.91 14.89
C SER A 50 23.71 28.09 13.68
N SER A 51 24.25 26.91 13.45
CA SER A 51 23.74 26.00 12.39
C SER A 51 22.33 25.49 12.67
N SER A 52 21.88 25.43 13.93
CA SER A 52 20.50 25.11 14.30
C SER A 52 19.55 26.32 14.23
N ILE A 53 20.07 27.54 14.27
CA ILE A 53 19.29 28.80 14.15
C ILE A 53 19.13 29.22 12.68
N GLU A 54 20.07 28.85 11.79
CA GLU A 54 19.94 28.98 10.35
C GLU A 54 19.07 27.89 9.69
N THR A 55 18.55 26.94 10.42
CA THR A 55 17.31 26.31 10.02
C THR A 55 16.25 27.43 10.06
N LYS A 56 16.22 28.31 9.00
CA LYS A 56 15.01 28.94 8.49
C LYS A 56 13.87 28.02 8.89
N GLU A 57 12.75 28.58 9.37
CA GLU A 57 11.47 27.89 9.32
C GLU A 57 11.41 27.06 8.03
N LEU A 58 11.99 25.90 8.06
CA LEU A 58 11.58 24.81 7.23
C LEU A 58 10.14 24.70 7.70
N LYS A 59 9.23 25.35 6.93
CA LYS A 59 7.85 24.87 6.84
C LYS A 59 8.01 23.40 6.94
N PRO A 60 7.35 22.70 7.90
CA PRO A 60 7.51 21.27 8.01
C PRO A 60 7.47 20.79 6.58
N SER A 61 8.63 20.41 6.04
CA SER A 61 8.65 19.72 4.79
C SER A 61 7.62 18.69 5.08
N LYS A 62 6.49 18.71 4.35
CA LYS A 62 5.63 17.56 4.34
C LYS A 62 6.65 16.45 4.20
N VAL A 63 6.94 15.77 5.31
CA VAL A 63 7.60 14.49 5.24
C VAL A 63 6.61 13.77 4.38
N GLU A 64 6.85 13.75 3.09
CA GLU A 64 6.28 12.73 2.26
C GLU A 64 6.90 11.49 2.88
N VAL A 65 6.20 10.96 3.87
CA VAL A 65 6.43 9.63 4.38
C VAL A 65 6.51 8.85 3.12
N SER A 66 7.74 8.38 2.82
CA SER A 66 8.06 7.79 1.52
C SER A 66 6.86 6.98 1.11
N ARG A 67 6.22 7.28 -0.03
CA ARG A 67 5.00 6.59 -0.50
C ARG A 67 5.12 5.08 -0.34
N SER A 68 6.35 4.54 -0.42
CA SER A 68 6.68 3.15 -0.15
C SER A 68 6.41 2.67 1.28
N MET A 69 6.40 3.53 2.28
CA MET A 69 6.11 3.12 3.67
C MET A 69 4.60 3.00 3.95
N ILE A 70 3.77 3.80 3.28
CA ILE A 70 2.31 3.78 3.46
C ILE A 70 1.62 2.97 2.35
N HIS A 71 2.20 2.87 1.15
CA HIS A 71 1.53 2.41 -0.05
C HIS A 71 2.13 1.16 -0.69
N GLY A 72 2.98 0.41 0.02
CA GLY A 72 3.67 -0.76 -0.53
C GLY A 72 4.83 -0.40 -1.47
N GLU A 73 5.53 -1.42 -1.96
CA GLU A 73 6.61 -1.25 -2.92
C GLU A 73 6.05 -0.84 -4.29
N THR A 74 6.84 -0.09 -5.06
CA THR A 74 6.48 0.25 -6.44
C THR A 74 6.75 -0.94 -7.34
N LEU A 75 5.73 -1.38 -8.08
CA LEU A 75 5.85 -2.42 -9.09
C LEU A 75 6.50 -1.84 -10.34
N THR A 76 7.53 -2.52 -10.86
CA THR A 76 8.28 -2.08 -12.04
C THR A 76 8.16 -3.09 -13.18
N PRO A 77 8.43 -2.71 -14.45
CA PRO A 77 8.39 -3.64 -15.58
C PRO A 77 9.34 -4.83 -15.44
N ASP A 78 10.41 -4.68 -14.65
CA ASP A 78 11.40 -5.74 -14.40
C ASP A 78 10.98 -6.69 -13.27
N THR A 79 9.85 -6.41 -12.60
CA THR A 79 9.33 -7.25 -11.52
C THR A 79 8.81 -8.57 -12.09
N ILE A 80 9.34 -9.68 -11.61
CA ILE A 80 8.97 -11.01 -12.08
C ILE A 80 7.63 -11.42 -11.41
N PRO A 81 6.57 -11.70 -12.19
CA PRO A 81 5.32 -12.22 -11.66
C PRO A 81 5.50 -13.59 -11.01
N PRO A 82 4.68 -13.95 -10.02
CA PRO A 82 4.71 -15.28 -9.42
C PRO A 82 4.31 -16.35 -10.44
N ILE A 83 4.94 -17.52 -10.31
CA ILE A 83 4.70 -18.69 -11.17
C ILE A 83 4.20 -19.86 -10.33
N ASP A 84 3.41 -20.70 -10.95
CA ASP A 84 3.14 -22.05 -10.43
C ASP A 84 4.44 -22.86 -10.45
N ARG A 85 4.84 -23.42 -9.33
CA ARG A 85 6.10 -24.16 -9.20
C ARG A 85 6.11 -25.50 -9.93
N GLU A 86 4.94 -26.07 -10.19
CA GLU A 86 4.81 -27.38 -10.86
C GLU A 86 4.77 -27.26 -12.37
N THR A 87 4.01 -26.28 -12.88
CA THR A 87 3.82 -26.09 -14.33
C THR A 87 4.72 -25.01 -14.92
N GLY A 88 5.28 -24.12 -14.09
CA GLY A 88 6.01 -22.94 -14.54
C GLY A 88 5.10 -21.84 -15.14
N ALA A 89 3.80 -22.02 -15.09
CA ALA A 89 2.83 -21.04 -15.61
C ALA A 89 2.82 -19.77 -14.77
N GLN A 90 2.73 -18.61 -15.40
CA GLN A 90 2.57 -17.35 -14.70
C GLN A 90 1.19 -17.27 -14.05
N LEU A 91 1.13 -16.86 -12.78
CA LEU A 91 -0.13 -16.71 -12.04
C LEU A 91 -0.85 -15.40 -12.35
N CYS A 92 -0.15 -14.40 -12.86
CA CYS A 92 -0.71 -13.12 -13.26
C CYS A 92 0.09 -12.47 -14.39
N THR A 93 -0.53 -11.50 -15.03
CA THR A 93 0.13 -10.53 -15.91
C THR A 93 0.05 -9.15 -15.27
N VAL A 94 1.04 -8.30 -15.55
CA VAL A 94 1.10 -6.94 -15.01
C VAL A 94 1.01 -5.95 -16.16
N GLU A 95 0.04 -5.05 -16.08
CA GLU A 95 -0.09 -3.94 -17.02
C GLU A 95 0.10 -2.61 -16.29
N PHE A 96 0.91 -1.74 -16.87
CA PHE A 96 1.20 -0.43 -16.30
C PHE A 96 0.22 0.61 -16.82
N PRO A 97 -0.13 1.64 -16.01
CA PRO A 97 -0.97 2.72 -16.45
C PRO A 97 -0.38 3.37 -17.70
N GLY A 98 -1.16 3.40 -18.76
CA GLY A 98 -0.81 4.01 -20.04
C GLY A 98 -1.95 4.90 -20.54
N ALA A 99 -1.74 5.57 -21.67
CA ALA A 99 -2.82 6.33 -22.28
C ALA A 99 -3.97 5.39 -22.66
N MET A 100 -5.10 5.53 -22.01
CA MET A 100 -6.31 4.78 -22.35
C MET A 100 -6.82 5.24 -23.72
N ARG A 101 -6.97 4.31 -24.65
CA ARG A 101 -7.41 4.64 -26.01
C ARG A 101 -8.86 5.13 -26.05
N THR A 102 -9.70 4.63 -25.15
CA THR A 102 -11.14 4.98 -25.10
C THR A 102 -11.60 4.89 -23.64
N ALA A 103 -12.21 5.96 -23.14
CA ALA A 103 -12.85 5.93 -21.82
C ALA A 103 -14.19 5.18 -21.91
N PRO A 104 -14.53 4.35 -20.91
CA PRO A 104 -15.83 3.68 -20.87
C PRO A 104 -16.96 4.70 -20.71
N ILE A 105 -18.09 4.40 -21.33
CA ILE A 105 -19.32 5.19 -21.20
C ILE A 105 -20.21 4.46 -20.20
N TYR A 106 -20.54 5.12 -19.10
CA TYR A 106 -21.36 4.55 -18.04
C TYR A 106 -22.76 5.16 -18.02
N GLU A 107 -23.72 4.39 -17.60
CA GLU A 107 -24.97 4.92 -17.08
C GLU A 107 -24.68 5.79 -15.83
N ARG A 108 -25.54 6.76 -15.55
CA ARG A 108 -25.29 7.77 -14.52
C ARG A 108 -25.03 7.17 -13.14
N ASP A 109 -25.86 6.23 -12.72
CA ASP A 109 -25.76 5.62 -11.39
C ASP A 109 -24.45 4.82 -11.22
N VAL A 110 -24.06 4.11 -12.29
CA VAL A 110 -22.77 3.37 -12.32
C VAL A 110 -21.60 4.33 -12.27
N LYS A 111 -21.68 5.44 -13.02
CA LYS A 111 -20.65 6.48 -13.01
C LYS A 111 -20.49 7.10 -11.62
N ASP A 112 -21.60 7.53 -11.01
CA ASP A 112 -21.60 8.15 -9.69
C ASP A 112 -21.02 7.18 -8.63
N THR A 113 -21.30 5.88 -8.75
CA THR A 113 -20.74 4.84 -7.88
C THR A 113 -19.22 4.70 -8.07
N ILE A 114 -18.75 4.65 -9.33
CA ILE A 114 -17.33 4.51 -9.64
C ILE A 114 -16.55 5.76 -9.19
N ASP A 115 -17.09 6.94 -9.47
CA ASP A 115 -16.47 8.20 -9.07
C ASP A 115 -16.37 8.30 -7.54
N GLY A 116 -17.40 7.89 -6.80
CA GLY A 116 -17.39 7.80 -5.33
C GLY A 116 -16.33 6.85 -4.80
N LEU A 117 -16.20 5.65 -5.38
CA LEU A 117 -15.14 4.70 -5.00
C LEU A 117 -13.74 5.24 -5.30
N LEU A 118 -13.55 5.89 -6.44
CA LEU A 118 -12.27 6.50 -6.79
C LEU A 118 -11.88 7.62 -5.80
N ASP A 119 -12.84 8.42 -5.36
CA ASP A 119 -12.60 9.45 -4.36
C ASP A 119 -12.26 8.84 -3.00
N GLU A 120 -12.93 7.77 -2.58
CA GLU A 120 -12.63 7.01 -1.37
C GLU A 120 -11.19 6.46 -1.40
N TRP A 121 -10.79 5.85 -2.51
CA TRP A 121 -9.46 5.24 -2.64
C TRP A 121 -8.33 6.24 -2.79
N ARG A 122 -8.61 7.45 -3.28
CA ARG A 122 -7.64 8.56 -3.35
C ARG A 122 -7.43 9.24 -2.01
N HIS A 123 -8.46 9.24 -1.15
CA HIS A 123 -8.47 9.98 0.10
C HIS A 123 -8.76 9.07 1.32
N PRO A 124 -8.04 7.93 1.48
CA PRO A 124 -8.32 6.98 2.56
C PRO A 124 -8.17 7.60 3.96
N GLU A 125 -7.29 8.59 4.09
CA GLU A 125 -7.05 9.26 5.37
C GLU A 125 -8.25 10.09 5.84
N ALA A 126 -9.04 10.63 4.90
CA ALA A 126 -10.25 11.38 5.25
C ALA A 126 -11.30 10.48 5.91
N LEU A 127 -11.43 9.22 5.45
CA LEU A 127 -12.33 8.24 6.04
C LEU A 127 -11.82 7.76 7.41
N ARG A 128 -10.52 7.53 7.56
CA ARG A 128 -9.92 7.12 8.83
C ARG A 128 -10.03 8.20 9.90
N CYS A 129 -10.04 9.48 9.53
CA CYS A 129 -10.29 10.57 10.48
C CYS A 129 -11.69 10.50 11.15
N VAL A 130 -12.63 9.75 10.57
CA VAL A 130 -13.98 9.52 11.11
C VAL A 130 -14.21 8.04 11.48
N ASP A 131 -13.12 7.30 11.73
CA ASP A 131 -13.13 5.87 12.11
C ASP A 131 -13.82 4.96 11.07
N VAL A 132 -13.74 5.30 9.78
CA VAL A 132 -14.24 4.48 8.67
C VAL A 132 -13.08 3.97 7.86
N ASP A 133 -12.99 2.64 7.72
CA ASP A 133 -12.02 2.02 6.83
C ASP A 133 -12.51 2.07 5.37
N PRO A 134 -11.64 2.47 4.42
CA PRO A 134 -12.02 2.49 3.01
C PRO A 134 -12.27 1.08 2.48
N THR A 135 -13.23 0.96 1.57
CA THR A 135 -13.52 -0.28 0.82
C THR A 135 -12.28 -0.76 0.07
N ARG A 136 -11.96 -2.06 0.13
CA ARG A 136 -10.77 -2.63 -0.53
C ARG A 136 -11.09 -3.60 -1.65
N SER A 137 -12.35 -3.95 -1.81
CA SER A 137 -12.79 -4.90 -2.81
C SER A 137 -14.02 -4.39 -3.54
N LEU A 138 -14.07 -4.67 -4.84
CA LEU A 138 -15.17 -4.34 -5.72
C LEU A 138 -15.55 -5.58 -6.53
N LEU A 139 -16.83 -5.94 -6.52
CA LEU A 139 -17.39 -6.96 -7.40
C LEU A 139 -18.15 -6.29 -8.54
N ILE A 140 -17.74 -6.57 -9.77
CA ILE A 140 -18.43 -6.13 -10.98
C ILE A 140 -19.11 -7.33 -11.63
N PHE A 141 -20.40 -7.27 -11.79
CA PHE A 141 -21.18 -8.33 -12.43
C PHE A 141 -22.02 -7.79 -13.60
N GLY A 142 -22.40 -8.66 -14.52
CA GLY A 142 -23.23 -8.29 -15.67
C GLY A 142 -22.96 -9.16 -16.88
N PRO A 143 -23.72 -8.98 -17.99
CA PRO A 143 -23.60 -9.81 -19.19
C PRO A 143 -22.21 -9.67 -19.86
N PRO A 144 -21.77 -10.67 -20.62
CA PRO A 144 -20.56 -10.56 -21.45
C PRO A 144 -20.65 -9.34 -22.38
N GLY A 145 -19.51 -8.66 -22.58
CA GLY A 145 -19.43 -7.48 -23.46
C GLY A 145 -19.92 -6.16 -22.84
N SER A 146 -20.38 -6.15 -21.58
CA SER A 146 -20.84 -4.92 -20.90
C SER A 146 -19.72 -3.96 -20.45
N GLY A 147 -18.45 -4.26 -20.73
CA GLY A 147 -17.33 -3.37 -20.43
C GLY A 147 -16.73 -3.54 -19.04
N LYS A 148 -17.02 -4.63 -18.31
CA LYS A 148 -16.53 -4.88 -16.95
C LYS A 148 -15.01 -4.82 -16.83
N THR A 149 -14.31 -5.54 -17.69
CA THR A 149 -12.83 -5.53 -17.71
C THR A 149 -12.30 -4.14 -18.08
N MET A 150 -12.94 -3.42 -19.01
CA MET A 150 -12.61 -2.03 -19.35
C MET A 150 -12.77 -1.09 -18.14
N THR A 151 -13.78 -1.33 -17.31
CA THR A 151 -13.98 -0.59 -16.05
C THR A 151 -12.83 -0.80 -15.07
N ALA A 152 -12.34 -2.04 -14.93
CA ALA A 152 -11.18 -2.31 -14.08
C ALA A 152 -9.91 -1.58 -14.58
N TYR A 153 -9.68 -1.55 -15.88
CA TYR A 153 -8.60 -0.75 -16.48
C TYR A 153 -8.78 0.73 -16.22
N HIS A 154 -9.98 1.25 -16.38
CA HIS A 154 -10.29 2.66 -16.11
C HIS A 154 -10.02 3.04 -14.66
N ILE A 155 -10.40 2.19 -13.71
CA ILE A 155 -10.13 2.38 -12.28
C ILE A 155 -8.61 2.39 -12.03
N ALA A 156 -7.87 1.39 -12.52
CA ALA A 156 -6.42 1.31 -12.34
C ALA A 156 -5.71 2.56 -12.89
N GLN A 157 -6.13 3.03 -14.06
CA GLN A 157 -5.58 4.25 -14.68
C GLN A 157 -5.87 5.50 -13.86
N ASN A 158 -7.10 5.66 -13.34
CA ASN A 158 -7.47 6.82 -12.52
C ASN A 158 -6.77 6.83 -11.16
N LEU A 159 -6.39 5.66 -10.64
CA LEU A 159 -5.58 5.53 -9.42
C LEU A 159 -4.08 5.64 -9.70
N GLU A 160 -3.65 5.68 -10.97
CA GLU A 160 -2.25 5.63 -11.39
C GLU A 160 -1.51 4.40 -10.84
N LEU A 161 -2.24 3.29 -10.66
CA LEU A 161 -1.70 2.04 -10.14
C LEU A 161 -1.57 0.97 -11.24
N PRO A 162 -0.51 0.15 -11.20
CA PRO A 162 -0.42 -1.03 -12.07
C PRO A 162 -1.59 -1.98 -11.86
N LEU A 163 -2.06 -2.59 -12.95
CA LEU A 163 -3.10 -3.61 -12.95
C LEU A 163 -2.45 -4.99 -12.99
N VAL A 164 -2.62 -5.75 -11.91
CA VAL A 164 -2.19 -7.15 -11.80
C VAL A 164 -3.39 -8.02 -12.14
N MET A 165 -3.40 -8.61 -13.34
CA MET A 165 -4.46 -9.50 -13.80
C MET A 165 -4.15 -10.94 -13.43
N ALA A 166 -4.99 -11.54 -12.61
CA ALA A 166 -4.89 -12.96 -12.27
C ALA A 166 -5.17 -13.83 -13.51
N ARG A 167 -4.35 -14.83 -13.71
CA ARG A 167 -4.57 -15.83 -14.75
C ARG A 167 -5.27 -17.04 -14.13
N ILE A 168 -6.58 -17.16 -14.36
CA ILE A 168 -7.38 -18.26 -13.77
C ILE A 168 -6.87 -19.61 -14.25
N ASP A 169 -6.45 -19.73 -15.51
CA ASP A 169 -5.84 -20.93 -16.08
C ASP A 169 -4.52 -21.34 -15.37
N GLY A 170 -3.75 -20.37 -14.92
CA GLY A 170 -2.52 -20.61 -14.15
C GLY A 170 -2.80 -20.86 -12.66
N LEU A 171 -3.90 -20.33 -12.13
CA LEU A 171 -4.28 -20.55 -10.73
C LEU A 171 -4.89 -21.92 -10.51
N ILE A 172 -5.74 -22.37 -11.44
CA ILE A 172 -6.38 -23.70 -11.39
C ILE A 172 -5.39 -24.73 -11.92
N SER A 173 -4.78 -25.47 -11.03
CA SER A 173 -3.93 -26.61 -11.40
C SER A 173 -4.74 -27.90 -11.37
N SER A 174 -4.35 -28.87 -12.19
CA SER A 174 -4.87 -30.24 -12.14
C SER A 174 -4.67 -30.92 -10.78
N PHE A 175 -3.80 -30.37 -9.96
CA PHE A 175 -3.53 -30.79 -8.59
C PHE A 175 -4.17 -29.80 -7.63
N LEU A 176 -5.28 -30.18 -7.04
CA LEU A 176 -6.13 -29.32 -6.19
C LEU A 176 -5.39 -28.68 -5.01
N GLY A 177 -4.39 -29.35 -4.42
CA GLY A 177 -3.55 -28.78 -3.37
C GLY A 177 -2.68 -27.60 -3.80
N THR A 178 -2.41 -27.44 -5.10
CA THR A 178 -1.60 -26.33 -5.64
C THR A 178 -2.42 -25.07 -5.90
N THR A 179 -3.70 -25.19 -6.23
CA THR A 179 -4.59 -24.05 -6.45
C THR A 179 -4.65 -23.10 -5.25
N ALA A 180 -4.86 -23.62 -4.04
CA ALA A 180 -4.87 -22.79 -2.83
C ALA A 180 -3.51 -22.09 -2.58
N ARG A 181 -2.40 -22.78 -2.87
CA ARG A 181 -1.05 -22.23 -2.76
C ARG A 181 -0.82 -21.13 -3.82
N ASN A 182 -1.26 -21.34 -5.05
CA ASN A 182 -1.12 -20.38 -6.13
C ASN A 182 -1.92 -19.10 -5.84
N ILE A 183 -3.14 -19.22 -5.28
CA ILE A 183 -3.92 -18.08 -4.80
C ILE A 183 -3.15 -17.33 -3.71
N ALA A 184 -2.62 -18.03 -2.70
CA ALA A 184 -1.85 -17.39 -1.64
C ALA A 184 -0.61 -16.65 -2.20
N ASN A 185 0.13 -17.26 -3.13
CA ASN A 185 1.29 -16.64 -3.79
C ASN A 185 0.91 -15.39 -4.60
N LEU A 186 -0.24 -15.42 -5.30
CA LEU A 186 -0.76 -14.27 -6.04
C LEU A 186 -1.09 -13.12 -5.09
N PHE A 187 -1.78 -13.40 -3.98
CA PHE A 187 -2.14 -12.37 -3.01
C PHE A 187 -0.93 -11.85 -2.23
N GLU A 188 0.05 -12.71 -1.91
CA GLU A 188 1.32 -12.29 -1.32
C GLU A 188 2.04 -11.30 -2.23
N PHE A 189 2.13 -11.61 -3.52
CA PHE A 189 2.67 -10.69 -4.52
C PHE A 189 1.88 -9.39 -4.57
N ALA A 190 0.56 -9.45 -4.71
CA ALA A 190 -0.28 -8.27 -4.79
C ALA A 190 -0.27 -7.43 -3.49
N ASN A 191 -0.04 -8.05 -2.32
CA ASN A 191 0.08 -7.37 -1.04
C ASN A 191 1.44 -6.70 -0.81
N ARG A 192 2.43 -7.05 -1.59
CA ARG A 192 3.75 -6.42 -1.54
C ARG A 192 3.77 -5.09 -2.27
N TYR A 193 3.00 -4.97 -3.35
CA TYR A 193 3.03 -3.82 -4.26
C TYR A 193 1.75 -3.00 -4.21
N ALA A 194 1.89 -1.68 -4.43
CA ALA A 194 0.74 -0.81 -4.69
C ALA A 194 0.17 -1.12 -6.08
N CYS A 195 -0.94 -1.83 -6.14
CA CYS A 195 -1.55 -2.28 -7.39
C CYS A 195 -3.06 -2.51 -7.27
N VAL A 196 -3.74 -2.52 -8.40
CA VAL A 196 -5.09 -3.05 -8.53
C VAL A 196 -4.98 -4.52 -8.92
N LEU A 197 -5.50 -5.43 -8.08
CA LEU A 197 -5.59 -6.86 -8.39
C LEU A 197 -6.93 -7.13 -9.08
N LEU A 198 -6.87 -7.64 -10.29
CA LEU A 198 -8.04 -8.03 -11.07
C LEU A 198 -8.19 -9.55 -11.10
N LEU A 199 -9.34 -10.03 -10.63
CA LEU A 199 -9.78 -11.41 -10.73
C LEU A 199 -10.87 -11.48 -11.79
N ASP A 200 -10.49 -11.64 -13.06
CA ASP A 200 -11.46 -11.75 -14.16
C ASP A 200 -11.98 -13.19 -14.27
N GLU A 201 -13.21 -13.37 -14.74
CA GLU A 201 -13.89 -14.68 -14.84
C GLU A 201 -13.90 -15.47 -13.51
N PHE A 202 -14.10 -14.76 -12.41
CA PHE A 202 -14.10 -15.34 -11.07
C PHE A 202 -15.08 -16.52 -10.89
N ASP A 203 -16.13 -16.57 -11.67
CA ASP A 203 -17.09 -17.67 -11.72
C ASP A 203 -16.49 -18.99 -12.21
N ALA A 204 -15.37 -18.97 -12.94
CA ALA A 204 -14.67 -20.21 -13.33
C ALA A 204 -14.16 -20.98 -12.10
N LEU A 205 -13.73 -20.28 -11.04
CA LEU A 205 -13.38 -20.90 -9.75
C LEU A 205 -14.59 -21.52 -9.04
N ALA A 206 -15.80 -21.08 -9.36
CA ALA A 206 -17.03 -21.57 -8.76
C ALA A 206 -17.69 -22.71 -9.56
N LYS A 207 -17.44 -22.80 -10.86
CA LYS A 207 -18.06 -23.78 -11.77
C LYS A 207 -17.54 -25.22 -11.62
N GLN A 208 -16.36 -25.43 -11.04
CA GLN A 208 -15.85 -26.78 -10.75
C GLN A 208 -16.62 -27.51 -9.63
N ARG A 209 -17.90 -27.11 -9.36
CA ARG A 209 -18.69 -27.58 -8.21
C ARG A 209 -19.43 -28.89 -8.42
N ASP A 210 -19.39 -29.48 -9.62
CA ASP A 210 -20.32 -30.59 -9.97
C ASP A 210 -19.78 -31.99 -9.60
N ASP A 211 -18.52 -32.11 -9.14
CA ASP A 211 -18.00 -33.40 -8.68
C ASP A 211 -18.10 -33.51 -7.12
N PRO A 212 -18.86 -34.52 -6.60
CA PRO A 212 -19.02 -34.71 -5.16
C PRO A 212 -17.71 -34.99 -4.40
N GLN A 213 -16.67 -35.47 -5.06
CA GLN A 213 -15.36 -35.74 -4.43
C GLN A 213 -14.50 -34.49 -4.30
N GLU A 214 -14.76 -33.43 -5.08
CA GLU A 214 -14.03 -32.17 -5.11
C GLU A 214 -14.59 -31.10 -4.16
N ILE A 215 -15.80 -31.29 -3.60
CA ILE A 215 -16.49 -30.31 -2.74
C ILE A 215 -15.63 -29.81 -1.57
N GLY A 216 -14.81 -30.70 -0.98
CA GLY A 216 -13.95 -30.35 0.16
C GLY A 216 -12.83 -29.39 -0.22
N GLU A 217 -12.26 -29.53 -1.40
CA GLU A 217 -11.13 -28.74 -1.87
C GLU A 217 -11.56 -27.39 -2.45
N ILE A 218 -12.69 -27.35 -3.13
CA ILE A 218 -13.28 -26.09 -3.58
C ILE A 218 -13.61 -25.19 -2.40
N LYS A 219 -14.16 -25.75 -1.32
CA LYS A 219 -14.36 -25.00 -0.07
C LYS A 219 -13.04 -24.45 0.48
N ARG A 220 -11.97 -25.21 0.40
CA ARG A 220 -10.63 -24.79 0.84
C ARG A 220 -10.10 -23.64 -0.04
N VAL A 221 -10.26 -23.75 -1.36
CA VAL A 221 -9.87 -22.71 -2.32
C VAL A 221 -10.66 -21.42 -2.05
N VAL A 222 -11.99 -21.50 -1.92
CA VAL A 222 -12.85 -20.35 -1.62
C VAL A 222 -12.50 -19.73 -0.27
N ASN A 223 -12.29 -20.55 0.77
CA ASN A 223 -11.87 -20.04 2.08
C ASN A 223 -10.51 -19.35 2.02
N THR A 224 -9.54 -19.91 1.31
CA THR A 224 -8.22 -19.31 1.11
C THR A 224 -8.36 -17.96 0.40
N LEU A 225 -9.21 -17.87 -0.60
CA LEU A 225 -9.47 -16.64 -1.32
C LEU A 225 -10.09 -15.58 -0.41
N LEU A 226 -11.17 -15.91 0.31
CA LEU A 226 -11.84 -14.99 1.23
C LEU A 226 -10.86 -14.48 2.31
N GLN A 227 -10.09 -15.38 2.91
CA GLN A 227 -9.06 -15.00 3.89
C GLN A 227 -8.02 -14.04 3.30
N ASN A 228 -7.59 -14.26 2.05
CA ASN A 228 -6.64 -13.37 1.42
C ASN A 228 -7.28 -12.03 1.02
N LEU A 229 -8.56 -11.98 0.67
CA LEU A 229 -9.29 -10.73 0.45
C LEU A 229 -9.36 -9.90 1.74
N ASP A 230 -9.68 -10.54 2.87
CA ASP A 230 -9.72 -9.87 4.18
C ASP A 230 -8.34 -9.36 4.65
N LEU A 231 -7.28 -10.05 4.23
CA LEU A 231 -5.89 -9.67 4.53
C LEU A 231 -5.30 -8.66 3.54
N ARG A 232 -6.08 -8.17 2.59
CA ARG A 232 -5.61 -7.19 1.60
C ARG A 232 -5.16 -5.92 2.28
N ARG A 233 -3.92 -5.50 2.00
CA ARG A 233 -3.32 -4.32 2.62
C ARG A 233 -3.89 -3.01 2.07
N ASP A 234 -3.72 -1.95 2.84
CA ASP A 234 -4.27 -0.61 2.59
C ASP A 234 -3.85 0.08 1.29
N HIS A 235 -2.77 -0.39 0.67
CA HIS A 235 -2.20 0.21 -0.53
C HIS A 235 -2.66 -0.45 -1.84
N GLY A 236 -3.65 -1.33 -1.79
CA GLY A 236 -4.16 -1.99 -2.99
C GLY A 236 -5.66 -2.22 -2.95
N VAL A 237 -6.23 -2.32 -4.13
CA VAL A 237 -7.64 -2.60 -4.36
C VAL A 237 -7.76 -3.94 -5.09
N THR A 238 -8.79 -4.72 -4.79
CA THR A 238 -9.10 -5.96 -5.51
C THR A 238 -10.42 -5.79 -6.25
N ILE A 239 -10.42 -6.08 -7.54
CA ILE A 239 -11.61 -6.07 -8.39
C ILE A 239 -11.87 -7.49 -8.85
N ALA A 240 -13.04 -8.02 -8.54
CA ALA A 240 -13.50 -9.30 -9.06
C ALA A 240 -14.56 -9.07 -10.14
N ILE A 241 -14.49 -9.84 -11.22
CA ILE A 241 -15.43 -9.75 -12.33
C ILE A 241 -16.10 -11.11 -12.52
N THR A 242 -17.42 -11.09 -12.66
CA THR A 242 -18.21 -12.29 -12.98
C THR A 242 -19.26 -11.98 -14.05
N ASN A 243 -19.64 -13.00 -14.81
CA ASN A 243 -20.74 -12.93 -15.76
C ASN A 243 -22.08 -13.34 -15.15
N HIS A 244 -22.08 -13.76 -13.89
CA HIS A 244 -23.26 -14.21 -13.16
C HIS A 244 -23.68 -13.17 -12.12
N ASP A 245 -24.97 -12.93 -12.03
CA ASP A 245 -25.62 -12.02 -11.07
C ASP A 245 -26.18 -12.74 -9.83
N ARG A 246 -25.93 -14.09 -9.74
CA ARG A 246 -26.40 -14.97 -8.66
C ARG A 246 -25.38 -16.04 -8.32
#